data_68cc8612e49ab6936bf78fea9cd59aa4
#
_entry.id   68cc8612e49ab6936bf78fea9cd59aa4
#
_cell.length_a   1.000
_cell.length_b   1.000
_cell.length_c   1.000
_cell.angle_alpha   90.00
_cell.angle_beta   90.00
_cell.angle_gamma   90.00
#
_symmetry.space_group_name_H-M   'P 1'
#
loop_
_entity.id
_entity.type
_entity.pdbx_description
1 polymer ?
#
loop_
_entity_poly.entity_id
_entity_poly.type
_entity_poly.pdbx_seq_one_letter_code
_entity_poly.pdbx_strand_id
1 'polypeptide(L)' 'MAEAQRVEIGFEGGQVISARLADEDLKDLRSQLEKGGWHDLHTEDGVIAVYLGKVSFLRIESGASRVGFGTVD' A
#
# COMPACT_ATOMS: atom_id res chain seq x y z
N MET A 1 -18.28 6.12 -3.45
CA MET A 1 -17.95 5.20 -2.48
C MET A 1 -16.56 4.70 -2.66
N ALA A 2 -15.76 4.80 -1.66
CA ALA A 2 -14.38 4.40 -1.77
C ALA A 2 -14.26 2.89 -1.74
N GLU A 3 -13.42 2.37 -2.57
CA GLU A 3 -13.14 0.96 -2.56
C GLU A 3 -11.74 0.75 -2.06
N ALA A 4 -11.54 -0.32 -1.31
CA ALA A 4 -10.22 -0.63 -0.84
C ALA A 4 -9.42 -1.22 -1.97
N GLN A 5 -8.17 -0.82 -2.05
CA GLN A 5 -7.24 -1.37 -3.01
C GLN A 5 -6.20 -2.18 -2.29
N ARG A 6 -5.79 -3.24 -2.92
CA ARG A 6 -4.75 -4.07 -2.33
C ARG A 6 -3.39 -3.46 -2.62
N VAL A 7 -2.58 -3.35 -1.60
CA VAL A 7 -1.25 -2.81 -1.75
C VAL A 7 -0.24 -3.75 -1.08
N GLU A 8 0.98 -3.71 -1.59
CA GLU A 8 2.09 -4.41 -0.97
C GLU A 8 3.16 -3.38 -0.67
N ILE A 9 3.68 -3.44 0.54
CA ILE A 9 4.71 -2.51 0.96
C ILE A 9 5.93 -3.33 1.32
N GLY A 10 7.02 -3.08 0.60
CA GLY A 10 8.27 -3.78 0.84
C GLY A 10 9.20 -2.91 1.65
N PHE A 11 9.92 -3.54 2.55
CA PHE A 11 10.83 -2.85 3.44
C PHE A 11 12.26 -3.31 3.19
N GLU A 12 13.20 -2.49 3.60
CA GLU A 12 14.61 -2.89 3.57
C GLU A 12 14.76 -4.17 4.37
N GLY A 13 15.50 -5.10 3.85
CA GLY A 13 15.65 -6.39 4.48
C GLY A 13 14.76 -7.46 3.90
N GLY A 14 13.90 -7.10 2.96
CA GLY A 14 13.11 -8.10 2.26
C GLY A 14 11.74 -8.39 2.84
N GLN A 15 11.35 -7.69 3.88
CA GLN A 15 10.05 -7.91 4.47
C GLN A 15 8.97 -7.23 3.64
N VAL A 16 7.85 -7.90 3.45
CA VAL A 16 6.75 -7.37 2.66
C VAL A 16 5.46 -7.58 3.44
N ILE A 17 4.63 -6.55 3.49
CA ILE A 17 3.29 -6.70 4.05
C ILE A 17 2.28 -6.37 2.97
N SER A 18 1.12 -7.01 3.09
CA SER A 18 0.00 -6.78 2.18
C SER A 18 -1.17 -6.24 2.99
N ALA A 19 -1.89 -5.30 2.42
CA ALA A 19 -3.03 -4.73 3.11
C ALA A 19 -4.00 -4.18 2.08
N ARG A 20 -5.24 -3.95 2.53
CA ARG A 20 -6.23 -3.30 1.69
C ARG A 20 -6.51 -1.94 2.31
N LEU A 21 -6.35 -0.91 1.52
CA LEU A 21 -6.49 0.46 1.98
C LEU A 21 -7.54 1.17 1.16
N ALA A 22 -8.34 1.99 1.84
CA ALA A 22 -9.25 2.88 1.13
C ALA A 22 -8.44 3.92 0.37
N ASP A 23 -9.06 4.53 -0.63
CA ASP A 23 -8.36 5.49 -1.46
C ASP A 23 -7.75 6.62 -0.65
N GLU A 24 -8.48 7.11 0.33
CA GLU A 24 -7.97 8.22 1.13
C GLU A 24 -6.75 7.82 1.93
N ASP A 25 -6.77 6.60 2.47
CA ASP A 25 -5.64 6.12 3.24
C ASP A 25 -4.44 5.90 2.35
N LEU A 26 -4.68 5.46 1.12
CA LEU A 26 -3.60 5.27 0.17
C LEU A 26 -2.96 6.60 -0.21
N LYS A 27 -3.78 7.62 -0.41
CA LYS A 27 -3.24 8.95 -0.72
C LYS A 27 -2.41 9.48 0.42
N ASP A 28 -2.89 9.28 1.65
CA ASP A 28 -2.14 9.72 2.82
C ASP A 28 -0.81 9.00 2.91
N LEU A 29 -0.82 7.70 2.65
CA LEU A 29 0.40 6.92 2.69
C LEU A 29 1.41 7.45 1.67
N ARG A 30 0.96 7.68 0.45
CA ARG A 30 1.87 8.15 -0.59
C ARG A 30 2.44 9.51 -0.26
N SER A 31 1.62 10.36 0.32
CA SER A 31 2.08 11.68 0.73
C SER A 31 3.12 11.59 1.84
N GLN A 32 2.88 10.70 2.80
CA GLN A 32 3.78 10.56 3.93
C GLN A 32 5.09 9.87 3.55
N LEU A 33 5.08 9.06 2.50
CA LEU A 33 6.29 8.38 2.08
C LEU A 33 7.42 9.37 1.77
N GLU A 34 7.07 10.53 1.26
CA GLU A 34 8.07 11.55 0.96
C GLU A 34 8.67 12.14 2.22
N LYS A 35 7.91 12.12 3.30
CA LYS A 35 8.37 12.70 4.54
C LYS A 35 9.08 11.71 5.43
N GLY A 36 8.75 10.46 5.28
CA GLY A 36 9.29 9.41 6.13
C GLY A 36 8.63 9.40 7.49
N GLY A 37 9.24 8.71 8.43
CA GLY A 37 8.72 8.63 9.78
C GLY A 37 7.68 7.55 9.94
N TRP A 38 7.01 7.56 11.08
CA TRP A 38 6.00 6.57 11.41
C TRP A 38 4.66 6.96 10.82
N HIS A 39 3.91 5.97 10.38
CA HIS A 39 2.61 6.19 9.78
C HIS A 39 1.70 5.03 10.14
N ASP A 40 0.46 5.33 10.49
CA ASP A 40 -0.51 4.31 10.82
C ASP A 40 -1.30 3.94 9.58
N LEU A 41 -1.25 2.67 9.21
CA LEU A 41 -2.06 2.15 8.12
C LEU A 41 -3.36 1.62 8.69
N HIS A 42 -4.46 2.13 8.19
CA HIS A 42 -5.78 1.66 8.62
C HIS A 42 -6.25 0.61 7.63
N THR A 43 -6.17 -0.63 8.05
CA THR A 43 -6.54 -1.75 7.20
C THR A 43 -7.83 -2.36 7.70
N GLU A 44 -8.36 -3.30 6.93
CA GLU A 44 -9.57 -3.98 7.34
C GLU A 44 -9.38 -4.76 8.63
N ASP A 45 -8.18 -5.19 8.89
CA ASP A 45 -7.89 -6.01 10.07
C ASP A 45 -7.44 -5.20 11.27
N GLY A 46 -7.24 -3.92 11.11
CA GLY A 46 -6.78 -3.09 12.21
C GLY A 46 -5.80 -2.04 11.75
N VAL A 47 -5.00 -1.57 12.68
CA VAL A 47 -4.05 -0.50 12.39
C VAL A 47 -2.64 -1.07 12.50
N ILE A 48 -1.83 -0.79 11.49
CA ILE A 48 -0.44 -1.22 11.48
C ILE A 48 0.42 0.05 11.46
N ALA A 49 1.28 0.20 12.43
CA ALA A 49 2.22 1.32 12.44
C ALA A 49 3.47 0.89 11.68
N VAL A 50 3.83 1.64 10.67
CA VAL A 50 4.98 1.30 9.85
C VAL A 50 5.96 2.46 9.84
N TYR A 51 7.23 2.13 9.70
CA TYR A 51 8.26 3.15 9.62
C TYR A 51 8.59 3.39 8.15
N LEU A 52 8.15 4.52 7.64
CA LEU A 52 8.22 4.76 6.21
C LEU A 52 9.65 4.99 5.71
N GLY A 53 10.53 5.36 6.62
CA GLY A 53 11.93 5.52 6.22
C GLY A 53 12.60 4.24 5.78
N LYS A 54 12.00 3.09 6.08
CA LYS A 54 12.55 1.80 5.68
C LYS A 54 11.79 1.17 4.53
N VAL A 55 10.87 1.89 3.93
CA VAL A 55 10.10 1.36 2.81
C VAL A 55 10.94 1.42 1.55
N SER A 56 11.03 0.29 0.86
CA SER A 56 11.75 0.19 -0.39
C SER A 56 10.83 0.37 -1.58
N PHE A 57 9.61 -0.14 -1.49
CA PHE A 57 8.68 0.01 -2.60
C PHE A 57 7.25 -0.07 -2.09
N LEU A 58 6.37 0.46 -2.89
CA LEU A 58 4.93 0.37 -2.67
C LEU A 58 4.31 -0.08 -3.98
N ARG A 59 3.62 -1.22 -3.95
CA ARG A 59 2.94 -1.72 -5.13
C ARG A 59 1.44 -1.59 -4.89
N ILE A 60 0.75 -1.00 -5.84
CA ILE A 60 -0.69 -0.85 -5.78
C ILE A 60 -1.29 -1.74 -6.84
N GLU A 61 -2.11 -2.69 -6.42
CA GLU A 61 -2.76 -3.59 -7.36
C GLU A 61 -4.11 -3.03 -7.70
N SER A 62 -4.37 -2.93 -8.97
CA SER A 62 -5.66 -2.49 -9.41
C SER A 62 -6.46 -3.73 -9.81
N GLY A 63 -7.49 -4.02 -9.05
CA GLY A 63 -8.26 -5.20 -9.34
C GLY A 63 -8.88 -5.19 -10.71
N ALA A 64 -9.22 -4.01 -11.18
CA ALA A 64 -9.86 -3.94 -12.48
C ALA A 64 -8.93 -4.29 -13.60
N SER A 65 -7.67 -4.04 -13.39
CA SER A 65 -6.79 -4.22 -14.51
C SER A 65 -6.49 -5.64 -14.77
N ARG A 66 -6.92 -6.49 -13.96
CA ARG A 66 -6.60 -7.67 -14.16
C ARG A 66 -7.20 -8.35 -15.05
N VAL A 67 -7.85 -7.90 -15.57
CA VAL A 67 -8.44 -8.59 -16.29
C VAL A 67 -7.71 -9.07 -17.28
N GLY A 68 -7.42 -9.37 -17.47
CA GLY A 68 -6.81 -9.72 -18.35
C GLY A 68 -5.98 -9.57 -19.07
N PHE A 69 -5.86 -9.37 -19.00
CA PHE A 69 -5.33 -9.30 -19.63
C PHE A 69 -4.38 -9.48 -19.67
N GLY A 70 -4.29 -9.84 -19.39
CA GLY A 70 -3.53 -10.06 -19.35
C GLY A 70 -2.57 -9.80 -19.80
N THR A 71 -2.54 -9.53 -19.91
CA THR A 71 -1.85 -9.40 -20.32
C THR A 71 -0.90 -8.91 -20.43
N VAL A 72 -0.65 -8.74 -20.43
CA VAL A 72 0.09 -8.47 -20.56
C VAL A 72 0.81 -8.15 -20.57
N ASP A 73 1.10 -8.06 -20.44
CA ASP A 73 1.58 -7.97 -20.43
C ASP A 73 1.86 -7.89 -20.56
#